data_95e86905463c44a2caebe0509e8b56a4
#
_entry.id   95e86905463c44a2caebe0509e8b56a4
#
_cell.length_a   1.000
_cell.length_b   1.000
_cell.length_c   1.000
_cell.angle_alpha   90.00
_cell.angle_beta   90.00
_cell.angle_gamma   90.00
#
_symmetry.space_group_name_H-M   'P 1'
#
loop_
_entity.id
_entity.type
_entity.pdbx_description
1 polymer ?
#
loop_
_entity_poly.entity_id
_entity_poly.type
_entity_poly.pdbx_seq_one_letter_code
_entity_poly.pdbx_strand_id
1 'polypeptide(L)'
;MHPADRDSPVLHILYLSFLQTRIFSDLKFIIIWLIGAITCIYVPILNETPIRVLLALPLVLFIPGYALIAALFPTDEDLDLIERIALSFGLSIAVVPLIGLGLNYTPWGIRLDPIVLSLSLFTIIMVLIAQGRRAMTDPDDRYRFPADEIMAGIREEFFPTEGNRTDKILSIILLISILAAIGTTIFVIAFPKEGEKFTEFYILGEKR
;
A
#
# COMPACT_ATOMS: atom_id res chain seq x y z
N MET A 1 -32.50 -42.18 -9.41
CA MET A 1 -32.21 -40.87 -10.00
C MET A 1 -32.00 -39.92 -8.82
N HIS A 2 -30.74 -39.73 -8.44
CA HIS A 2 -30.38 -38.97 -7.20
C HIS A 2 -29.74 -37.65 -7.62
N PRO A 3 -30.33 -36.50 -7.36
CA PRO A 3 -29.76 -35.20 -7.71
C PRO A 3 -29.15 -34.57 -6.47
N ALA A 4 -27.97 -34.94 -6.12
CA ALA A 4 -27.22 -34.19 -5.11
C ALA A 4 -25.76 -34.64 -5.09
N ASP A 5 -25.01 -34.26 -6.08
CA ASP A 5 -23.55 -34.16 -5.94
C ASP A 5 -23.02 -33.24 -7.04
N ARG A 6 -23.27 -31.96 -6.88
CA ARG A 6 -22.69 -30.91 -7.69
C ARG A 6 -22.11 -29.79 -6.80
N ASP A 7 -21.64 -30.15 -5.65
CA ASP A 7 -20.68 -29.31 -4.94
C ASP A 7 -19.34 -29.54 -5.65
N SER A 8 -19.04 -28.63 -6.54
CA SER A 8 -17.86 -28.74 -7.40
C SER A 8 -16.63 -28.96 -6.50
N PRO A 9 -15.87 -30.05 -6.75
CA PRO A 9 -14.64 -30.35 -5.99
C PRO A 9 -13.68 -29.16 -5.95
N VAL A 10 -13.80 -28.27 -6.91
CA VAL A 10 -13.07 -27.01 -7.02
C VAL A 10 -13.33 -26.07 -5.84
N LEU A 11 -14.59 -25.89 -5.41
CA LEU A 11 -14.92 -25.05 -4.26
C LEU A 11 -14.39 -25.64 -2.94
N HIS A 12 -14.45 -26.97 -2.81
CA HIS A 12 -13.93 -27.64 -1.62
C HIS A 12 -12.40 -27.63 -1.58
N ILE A 13 -11.73 -27.79 -2.72
CA ILE A 13 -10.27 -27.68 -2.85
C ILE A 13 -9.84 -26.23 -2.61
N LEU A 14 -10.56 -25.24 -3.13
CA LEU A 14 -10.33 -23.82 -2.87
C LEU A 14 -10.47 -23.50 -1.39
N TYR A 15 -11.52 -24.00 -0.74
CA TYR A 15 -11.76 -23.76 0.69
C TYR A 15 -10.69 -24.43 1.56
N LEU A 16 -10.28 -25.66 1.26
CA LEU A 16 -9.23 -26.36 1.98
C LEU A 16 -7.85 -25.75 1.73
N SER A 17 -7.54 -25.35 0.48
CA SER A 17 -6.29 -24.67 0.18
C SER A 17 -6.21 -23.29 0.83
N PHE A 18 -7.33 -22.58 0.93
CA PHE A 18 -7.43 -21.30 1.62
C PHE A 18 -7.20 -21.43 3.13
N LEU A 19 -7.72 -22.50 3.75
CA LEU A 19 -7.54 -22.74 5.19
C LEU A 19 -6.17 -23.32 5.55
N GLN A 20 -5.53 -24.04 4.65
CA GLN A 20 -4.28 -24.75 4.91
C GLN A 20 -3.03 -23.98 4.47
N THR A 21 -3.16 -22.99 3.59
CA THR A 21 -2.05 -22.12 3.18
C THR A 21 -1.88 -20.99 4.20
N ARG A 22 -0.72 -20.95 4.86
CA ARG A 22 -0.30 -19.75 5.60
C ARG A 22 -0.37 -18.57 4.63
N ILE A 23 -1.07 -17.50 5.03
CA ILE A 23 -1.10 -16.25 4.26
C ILE A 23 0.33 -15.85 3.94
N PHE A 24 0.62 -15.48 2.69
CA PHE A 24 1.96 -15.10 2.27
C PHE A 24 2.44 -13.87 3.05
N SER A 25 3.74 -13.78 3.29
CA SER A 25 4.33 -12.80 4.21
C SER A 25 4.04 -11.36 3.78
N ASP A 26 4.09 -11.07 2.48
CA ASP A 26 3.77 -9.77 1.90
C ASP A 26 2.28 -9.40 2.04
N LEU A 27 1.38 -10.35 1.84
CA LEU A 27 -0.05 -10.12 2.03
C LEU A 27 -0.41 -9.90 3.50
N LYS A 28 0.27 -10.58 4.43
CA LYS A 28 0.14 -10.29 5.88
C LYS A 28 0.55 -8.87 6.20
N PHE A 29 1.66 -8.42 5.63
CA PHE A 29 2.15 -7.05 5.82
C PHE A 29 1.10 -6.02 5.37
N ILE A 30 0.48 -6.23 4.20
CA ILE A 30 -0.62 -5.37 3.70
C ILE A 30 -1.77 -5.31 4.70
N ILE A 31 -2.22 -6.47 5.21
CA ILE A 31 -3.35 -6.54 6.15
C ILE A 31 -3.00 -5.83 7.46
N ILE A 32 -1.81 -6.08 8.00
CA ILE A 32 -1.34 -5.43 9.24
C ILE A 32 -1.25 -3.92 9.04
N TRP A 33 -0.70 -3.46 7.91
CA TRP A 33 -0.61 -2.04 7.59
C TRP A 33 -1.99 -1.40 7.45
N LEU A 34 -2.92 -2.07 6.77
CA LEU A 34 -4.30 -1.62 6.60
C LEU A 34 -5.00 -1.45 7.95
N ILE A 35 -4.90 -2.43 8.84
CA ILE A 35 -5.46 -2.37 10.20
C ILE A 35 -4.82 -1.22 10.98
N GLY A 36 -3.49 -1.07 10.92
CA GLY A 36 -2.75 0.01 11.57
C GLY A 36 -3.20 1.39 11.08
N ALA A 37 -3.33 1.58 9.77
CA ALA A 37 -3.79 2.84 9.17
C ALA A 37 -5.23 3.16 9.57
N ILE A 38 -6.15 2.20 9.51
CA ILE A 38 -7.53 2.37 9.95
C ILE A 38 -7.58 2.75 11.43
N THR A 39 -6.82 2.06 12.28
CA THR A 39 -6.73 2.35 13.71
C THR A 39 -6.24 3.77 13.95
N CYS A 40 -5.19 4.22 13.26
CA CYS A 40 -4.69 5.59 13.39
C CYS A 40 -5.66 6.66 12.89
N ILE A 41 -6.51 6.34 11.92
CA ILE A 41 -7.52 7.28 11.40
C ILE A 41 -8.65 7.47 12.41
N TYR A 42 -9.12 6.40 13.05
CA TYR A 42 -10.33 6.42 13.89
C TYR A 42 -10.07 6.58 15.39
N VAL A 43 -8.86 6.27 15.89
CA VAL A 43 -8.54 6.46 17.31
C VAL A 43 -8.18 7.94 17.57
N PRO A 44 -8.94 8.67 18.44
CA PRO A 44 -8.78 10.11 18.63
C PRO A 44 -7.37 10.55 19.03
N ILE A 45 -6.70 9.77 19.89
CA ILE A 45 -5.34 10.07 20.36
C ILE A 45 -4.32 9.99 19.22
N LEU A 46 -4.50 9.04 18.29
CA LEU A 46 -3.59 8.79 17.15
C LEU A 46 -3.91 9.72 15.96
N ASN A 47 -5.15 10.16 15.85
CA ASN A 47 -5.61 11.00 14.74
C ASN A 47 -4.94 12.39 14.72
N GLU A 48 -4.54 12.91 15.86
CA GLU A 48 -3.85 14.21 15.98
C GLU A 48 -2.33 14.10 15.79
N THR A 49 -1.81 12.88 15.67
CA THR A 49 -0.37 12.66 15.52
C THR A 49 0.07 12.62 14.05
N PRO A 50 1.33 13.02 13.74
CA PRO A 50 1.89 12.89 12.39
C PRO A 50 1.97 11.42 11.91
N ILE A 51 1.88 10.45 12.81
CA ILE A 51 1.85 9.01 12.51
C ILE A 51 0.69 8.66 11.57
N ARG A 52 -0.46 9.32 11.72
CA ARG A 52 -1.60 9.15 10.82
C ARG A 52 -1.23 9.40 9.37
N VAL A 53 -0.51 10.48 9.09
CA VAL A 53 -0.09 10.81 7.71
C VAL A 53 0.92 9.80 7.20
N LEU A 54 1.87 9.39 8.04
CA LEU A 54 2.88 8.39 7.70
C LEU A 54 2.27 7.03 7.32
N LEU A 55 1.19 6.62 7.99
CA LEU A 55 0.50 5.37 7.69
C LEU A 55 -0.51 5.51 6.54
N ALA A 56 -1.14 6.68 6.39
CA ALA A 56 -2.10 6.93 5.33
C ALA A 56 -1.44 7.08 3.95
N LEU A 57 -0.24 7.65 3.87
CA LEU A 57 0.47 7.83 2.60
C LEU A 57 0.71 6.50 1.85
N PRO A 58 1.31 5.46 2.44
CA PRO A 58 1.45 4.16 1.77
C PRO A 58 0.10 3.51 1.48
N LEU A 59 -0.91 3.70 2.35
CA LEU A 59 -2.25 3.18 2.13
C LEU A 59 -2.89 3.75 0.85
N VAL A 60 -2.62 5.00 0.52
CA VAL A 60 -3.19 5.66 -0.67
C VAL A 60 -2.28 5.47 -1.90
N LEU A 61 -0.96 5.57 -1.72
CA LEU A 61 -0.02 5.63 -2.85
C LEU A 61 0.54 4.27 -3.28
N PHE A 62 0.47 3.24 -2.44
CA PHE A 62 1.17 1.99 -2.71
C PHE A 62 0.31 0.75 -2.51
N ILE A 63 -0.38 0.62 -1.38
CA ILE A 63 -1.02 -0.63 -0.95
C ILE A 63 -2.12 -1.13 -1.91
N PRO A 64 -3.06 -0.31 -2.41
CA PRO A 64 -4.08 -0.78 -3.33
C PRO A 64 -3.49 -1.27 -4.67
N GLY A 65 -2.49 -0.56 -5.17
CA GLY A 65 -1.77 -0.96 -6.39
C GLY A 65 -0.99 -2.25 -6.19
N TYR A 66 -0.30 -2.41 -5.07
CA TYR A 66 0.42 -3.65 -4.77
C TYR A 66 -0.53 -4.84 -4.61
N ALA A 67 -1.66 -4.67 -3.93
CA ALA A 67 -2.66 -5.71 -3.81
C ALA A 67 -3.23 -6.13 -5.18
N LEU A 68 -3.43 -5.16 -6.08
CA LEU A 68 -3.86 -5.40 -7.45
C LEU A 68 -2.78 -6.16 -8.25
N ILE A 69 -1.51 -5.73 -8.18
CA ILE A 69 -0.38 -6.41 -8.83
C ILE A 69 -0.24 -7.84 -8.31
N ALA A 70 -0.32 -8.04 -7.00
CA ALA A 70 -0.24 -9.37 -6.41
C ALA A 70 -1.38 -10.29 -6.87
N ALA A 71 -2.56 -9.73 -7.16
CA ALA A 71 -3.69 -10.46 -7.72
C ALA A 71 -3.52 -10.76 -9.21
N LEU A 72 -2.92 -9.86 -9.99
CA LEU A 72 -2.73 -10.03 -11.43
C LEU A 72 -1.53 -10.92 -11.77
N PHE A 73 -0.44 -10.78 -11.04
CA PHE A 73 0.86 -11.42 -11.28
C PHE A 73 1.29 -12.25 -10.06
N PRO A 74 0.78 -13.47 -9.92
CA PRO A 74 1.03 -14.33 -8.76
C PRO A 74 2.38 -15.03 -8.79
N THR A 75 3.07 -15.08 -9.95
CA THR A 75 4.34 -15.78 -10.16
C THR A 75 5.54 -14.87 -9.98
N ASP A 76 6.71 -15.48 -9.74
CA ASP A 76 7.97 -14.76 -9.57
C ASP A 76 8.55 -14.32 -10.91
N GLU A 77 8.30 -15.09 -11.97
CA GLU A 77 8.78 -14.80 -13.32
C GLU A 77 8.03 -13.67 -14.02
N ASP A 78 6.82 -13.30 -13.54
CA ASP A 78 5.98 -12.30 -14.20
C ASP A 78 6.56 -10.89 -14.14
N LEU A 79 7.14 -10.52 -13.01
CA LEU A 79 7.63 -9.17 -12.73
C LEU A 79 8.81 -9.19 -11.76
N ASP A 80 9.85 -8.48 -12.10
CA ASP A 80 10.95 -8.17 -11.20
C ASP A 80 10.47 -7.31 -10.01
N LEU A 81 11.23 -7.35 -8.91
CA LEU A 81 10.91 -6.58 -7.69
C LEU A 81 10.74 -5.09 -7.97
N ILE A 82 11.63 -4.50 -8.77
CA ILE A 82 11.61 -3.06 -9.12
C ILE A 82 10.38 -2.73 -9.95
N GLU A 83 10.07 -3.55 -10.93
CA GLU A 83 8.88 -3.43 -11.77
C GLU A 83 7.61 -3.54 -10.93
N ARG A 84 7.55 -4.51 -10.02
CA ARG A 84 6.42 -4.72 -9.11
C ARG A 84 6.19 -3.50 -8.22
N ILE A 85 7.26 -2.92 -7.66
CA ILE A 85 7.17 -1.69 -6.85
C ILE A 85 6.70 -0.51 -7.70
N ALA A 86 7.32 -0.28 -8.86
CA ALA A 86 6.98 0.84 -9.74
C ALA A 86 5.53 0.77 -10.22
N LEU A 87 5.09 -0.40 -10.68
CA LEU A 87 3.70 -0.63 -11.11
C LEU A 87 2.71 -0.50 -9.95
N SER A 88 3.09 -0.89 -8.73
CA SER A 88 2.25 -0.72 -7.54
C SER A 88 1.95 0.75 -7.27
N PHE A 89 2.95 1.62 -7.36
CA PHE A 89 2.74 3.07 -7.26
C PHE A 89 1.86 3.58 -8.41
N GLY A 90 2.17 3.23 -9.65
CA GLY A 90 1.42 3.69 -10.82
C GLY A 90 -0.05 3.28 -10.76
N LEU A 91 -0.34 2.01 -10.42
CA LEU A 91 -1.71 1.52 -10.30
C LEU A 91 -2.44 2.11 -9.10
N SER A 92 -1.76 2.37 -8.00
CA SER A 92 -2.38 3.03 -6.84
C SER A 92 -2.84 4.44 -7.21
N ILE A 93 -1.98 5.21 -7.89
CA ILE A 93 -2.30 6.56 -8.40
C ILE A 93 -3.47 6.53 -9.39
N ALA A 94 -3.67 5.44 -10.11
CA ALA A 94 -4.81 5.29 -11.02
C ALA A 94 -6.08 4.84 -10.28
N VAL A 95 -6.00 3.82 -9.43
CA VAL A 95 -7.13 3.19 -8.75
C VAL A 95 -7.77 4.12 -7.72
N VAL A 96 -6.98 4.83 -6.92
CA VAL A 96 -7.50 5.67 -5.83
C VAL A 96 -8.38 6.80 -6.34
N PRO A 97 -7.99 7.59 -7.36
CA PRO A 97 -8.88 8.58 -7.95
C PRO A 97 -10.11 7.97 -8.62
N LEU A 98 -10.01 6.77 -9.22
CA LEU A 98 -11.17 6.08 -9.80
C LEU A 98 -12.19 5.69 -8.72
N ILE A 99 -11.74 5.21 -7.57
CA ILE A 99 -12.60 4.94 -6.42
C ILE A 99 -13.26 6.24 -5.95
N GLY A 100 -12.48 7.33 -5.83
CA GLY A 100 -13.00 8.65 -5.47
C GLY A 100 -14.04 9.17 -6.47
N LEU A 101 -13.78 9.02 -7.76
CA LEU A 101 -14.72 9.37 -8.82
C LEU A 101 -16.00 8.52 -8.72
N GLY A 102 -15.87 7.21 -8.50
CA GLY A 102 -17.02 6.33 -8.28
C GLY A 102 -17.87 6.79 -7.10
N LEU A 103 -17.24 7.13 -5.98
CA LEU A 103 -17.92 7.62 -4.78
C LEU A 103 -18.66 8.94 -5.02
N ASN A 104 -18.17 9.79 -5.92
CA ASN A 104 -18.84 11.06 -6.27
C ASN A 104 -20.23 10.85 -6.87
N TYR A 105 -20.47 9.70 -7.50
CA TYR A 105 -21.81 9.34 -8.04
C TYR A 105 -22.69 8.59 -7.03
N THR A 106 -22.20 8.37 -5.81
CA THR A 106 -22.97 7.73 -4.74
C THR A 106 -23.56 8.77 -3.80
N PRO A 107 -24.65 8.44 -3.07
CA PRO A 107 -25.23 9.35 -2.08
C PRO A 107 -24.29 9.65 -0.90
N TRP A 108 -23.24 8.88 -0.70
CA TRP A 108 -22.25 9.09 0.37
C TRP A 108 -21.22 10.17 0.05
N GLY A 109 -20.95 10.40 -1.23
CA GLY A 109 -20.04 11.42 -1.71
C GLY A 109 -18.57 11.14 -1.34
N ILE A 110 -17.70 12.12 -1.62
CA ILE A 110 -16.28 12.08 -1.29
C ILE A 110 -16.10 12.56 0.16
N ARG A 111 -16.08 11.61 1.09
CA ARG A 111 -15.85 11.83 2.52
C ARG A 111 -14.83 10.83 3.03
N LEU A 112 -14.23 11.11 4.20
CA LEU A 112 -13.21 10.26 4.81
C LEU A 112 -13.68 8.80 4.93
N ASP A 113 -14.85 8.59 5.56
CA ASP A 113 -15.36 7.25 5.84
C ASP A 113 -15.64 6.43 4.57
N PRO A 114 -16.39 6.92 3.56
CA PRO A 114 -16.60 6.19 2.32
C PRO A 114 -15.30 5.90 1.56
N ILE A 115 -14.32 6.81 1.56
CA ILE A 115 -13.03 6.60 0.90
C ILE A 115 -12.25 5.49 1.61
N VAL A 116 -12.10 5.58 2.94
CA VAL A 116 -11.37 4.57 3.72
C VAL A 116 -12.03 3.20 3.59
N LEU A 117 -13.37 3.15 3.67
CA LEU A 117 -14.13 1.91 3.52
C LEU A 117 -13.93 1.29 2.13
N SER A 118 -14.12 2.08 1.07
CA SER A 118 -14.01 1.59 -0.31
C SER A 118 -12.60 1.14 -0.64
N LEU A 119 -11.59 1.90 -0.21
CA LEU A 119 -10.19 1.56 -0.42
C LEU A 119 -9.78 0.30 0.34
N SER A 120 -10.25 0.17 1.59
CA SER A 120 -10.02 -1.02 2.41
C SER A 120 -10.69 -2.25 1.82
N LEU A 121 -11.94 -2.11 1.40
CA LEU A 121 -12.70 -3.19 0.77
C LEU A 121 -12.03 -3.64 -0.53
N PHE A 122 -11.64 -2.70 -1.39
CA PHE A 122 -10.91 -2.99 -2.62
C PHE A 122 -9.61 -3.76 -2.32
N THR A 123 -8.80 -3.25 -1.38
CA THR A 123 -7.54 -3.88 -0.99
C THR A 123 -7.74 -5.29 -0.46
N ILE A 124 -8.73 -5.51 0.42
CA ILE A 124 -9.05 -6.83 0.97
C ILE A 124 -9.47 -7.78 -0.15
N ILE A 125 -10.34 -7.36 -1.06
CA ILE A 125 -10.77 -8.19 -2.19
C ILE A 125 -9.56 -8.60 -3.04
N MET A 126 -8.68 -7.66 -3.37
CA MET A 126 -7.47 -7.96 -4.16
C MET A 126 -6.52 -8.89 -3.42
N VAL A 127 -6.34 -8.73 -2.11
CA VAL A 127 -5.53 -9.63 -1.28
C VAL A 127 -6.12 -11.05 -1.27
N LEU A 128 -7.45 -11.19 -1.18
CA LEU A 128 -8.11 -12.50 -1.23
C LEU A 128 -7.93 -13.17 -2.58
N ILE A 129 -8.06 -12.41 -3.68
CA ILE A 129 -7.82 -12.92 -5.04
C ILE A 129 -6.34 -13.33 -5.20
N ALA A 130 -5.41 -12.50 -4.74
CA ALA A 130 -3.97 -12.79 -4.77
C ALA A 130 -3.64 -14.08 -4.00
N GLN A 131 -4.20 -14.23 -2.80
CA GLN A 131 -4.04 -15.44 -1.99
C GLN A 131 -4.55 -16.67 -2.71
N GLY A 132 -5.75 -16.59 -3.30
CA GLY A 132 -6.36 -17.70 -4.05
C GLY A 132 -5.55 -18.07 -5.29
N ARG A 133 -5.12 -17.09 -6.07
CA ARG A 133 -4.31 -17.34 -7.29
C ARG A 133 -2.95 -17.94 -6.96
N ARG A 134 -2.25 -17.41 -5.95
CA ARG A 134 -0.96 -17.98 -5.49
C ARG A 134 -1.12 -19.37 -4.91
N ALA A 135 -2.25 -19.68 -4.26
CA ALA A 135 -2.52 -21.02 -3.77
C ALA A 135 -2.66 -22.05 -4.89
N MET A 136 -3.12 -21.62 -6.11
CA MET A 136 -3.27 -22.46 -7.29
C MET A 136 -1.99 -22.54 -8.15
N THR A 137 -1.01 -21.69 -7.93
CA THR A 137 0.28 -21.69 -8.63
C THR A 137 1.19 -22.75 -8.01
N ASP A 138 2.08 -23.34 -8.81
CA ASP A 138 3.06 -24.30 -8.32
C ASP A 138 3.95 -23.69 -7.24
N PRO A 139 4.32 -24.44 -6.20
CA PRO A 139 5.09 -23.92 -5.07
C PRO A 139 6.45 -23.30 -5.43
N ASP A 140 7.04 -23.74 -6.53
CA ASP A 140 8.36 -23.27 -6.98
C ASP A 140 8.26 -21.97 -7.78
N ASP A 141 7.13 -21.72 -8.47
CA ASP A 141 6.89 -20.55 -9.30
C ASP A 141 6.21 -19.38 -8.54
N ARG A 142 5.83 -19.60 -7.28
CA ARG A 142 5.12 -18.59 -6.48
C ARG A 142 6.02 -17.43 -6.13
N TYR A 143 5.51 -16.22 -6.33
CA TYR A 143 6.19 -15.03 -5.84
C TYR A 143 6.45 -15.11 -4.33
N ARG A 144 7.71 -14.96 -3.97
CA ARG A 144 8.18 -14.83 -2.58
C ARG A 144 8.86 -13.49 -2.44
N PHE A 145 8.41 -12.70 -1.47
CA PHE A 145 9.04 -11.42 -1.21
C PHE A 145 10.49 -11.63 -0.75
N PRO A 146 11.50 -11.16 -1.50
CA PRO A 146 12.91 -11.43 -1.25
C PRO A 146 13.47 -10.53 -0.13
N ALA A 147 12.90 -10.63 1.08
CA ALA A 147 13.27 -9.78 2.21
C ALA A 147 14.76 -9.92 2.57
N ASP A 148 15.29 -11.13 2.48
CA ASP A 148 16.69 -11.41 2.83
C ASP A 148 17.65 -10.81 1.81
N GLU A 149 17.31 -10.87 0.52
CA GLU A 149 18.09 -10.27 -0.57
C GLU A 149 18.07 -8.75 -0.50
N ILE A 150 16.90 -8.16 -0.23
CA ILE A 150 16.76 -6.71 -0.05
C ILE A 150 17.58 -6.25 1.16
N MET A 151 17.50 -6.98 2.28
CA MET A 151 18.24 -6.62 3.48
C MET A 151 19.74 -6.77 3.26
N ALA A 152 20.17 -7.82 2.54
CA ALA A 152 21.57 -8.01 2.15
C ALA A 152 22.03 -6.89 1.23
N GLY A 153 21.26 -6.54 0.19
CA GLY A 153 21.57 -5.46 -0.74
C GLY A 153 21.66 -4.09 -0.03
N ILE A 154 20.71 -3.76 0.83
CA ILE A 154 20.76 -2.54 1.64
C ILE A 154 22.01 -2.53 2.53
N ARG A 155 22.32 -3.65 3.17
CA ARG A 155 23.49 -3.74 4.03
C ARG A 155 24.80 -3.57 3.25
N GLU A 156 24.88 -4.15 2.07
CA GLU A 156 26.06 -4.07 1.20
C GLU A 156 26.25 -2.66 0.63
N GLU A 157 25.15 -2.00 0.24
CA GLU A 157 25.15 -0.63 -0.28
C GLU A 157 25.52 0.41 0.81
N PHE A 158 24.94 0.29 2.00
CA PHE A 158 25.17 1.24 3.10
C PHE A 158 26.44 0.96 3.92
N PHE A 159 26.88 -0.31 3.96
CA PHE A 159 28.06 -0.76 4.70
C PHE A 159 28.95 -1.64 3.83
N PRO A 160 29.54 -1.11 2.75
CA PRO A 160 30.38 -1.89 1.86
C PRO A 160 31.58 -2.43 2.62
N THR A 161 31.68 -3.77 2.66
CA THR A 161 32.77 -4.46 3.36
C THR A 161 34.08 -4.37 2.57
N GLU A 162 33.97 -4.32 1.23
CA GLU A 162 35.10 -4.21 0.27
C GLU A 162 34.81 -3.07 -0.69
N GLY A 163 35.08 -1.83 -0.29
CA GLY A 163 34.89 -0.66 -1.15
C GLY A 163 36.06 0.30 -1.13
N ASN A 164 36.36 0.93 -2.26
CA ASN A 164 37.31 2.01 -2.37
C ASN A 164 36.87 3.18 -1.44
N ARG A 165 37.79 4.05 -1.04
CA ARG A 165 37.47 5.23 -0.19
C ARG A 165 36.35 6.07 -0.79
N THR A 166 36.28 6.15 -2.11
CA THR A 166 35.24 6.89 -2.84
C THR A 166 33.85 6.28 -2.61
N ASP A 167 33.72 4.96 -2.65
CA ASP A 167 32.42 4.27 -2.48
C ASP A 167 31.89 4.47 -1.06
N LYS A 168 32.76 4.42 -0.05
CA LYS A 168 32.39 4.70 1.35
C LYS A 168 31.92 6.13 1.55
N ILE A 169 32.57 7.10 0.91
CA ILE A 169 32.17 8.52 0.98
C ILE A 169 30.81 8.71 0.31
N LEU A 170 30.58 8.12 -0.86
CA LEU A 170 29.30 8.20 -1.58
C LEU A 170 28.17 7.56 -0.78
N SER A 171 28.38 6.39 -0.18
CA SER A 171 27.40 5.71 0.67
C SER A 171 27.04 6.56 1.91
N ILE A 172 28.02 7.21 2.55
CA ILE A 172 27.78 8.12 3.67
C ILE A 172 26.97 9.34 3.24
N ILE A 173 27.30 9.94 2.09
CA ILE A 173 26.56 11.09 1.53
C ILE A 173 25.11 10.68 1.22
N LEU A 174 24.91 9.50 0.62
CA LEU A 174 23.59 8.95 0.33
C LEU A 174 22.79 8.75 1.62
N LEU A 175 23.38 8.14 2.64
CA LEU A 175 22.72 7.93 3.94
C LEU A 175 22.32 9.25 4.58
N ILE A 176 23.20 10.25 4.61
CA ILE A 176 22.91 11.59 5.15
C ILE A 176 21.78 12.24 4.35
N SER A 177 21.78 12.13 3.02
CA SER A 177 20.74 12.70 2.15
C SER A 177 19.37 12.07 2.43
N ILE A 178 19.31 10.75 2.59
CA ILE A 178 18.07 10.04 2.93
C ILE A 178 17.58 10.45 4.32
N LEU A 179 18.46 10.51 5.31
CA LEU A 179 18.10 10.96 6.66
C LEU A 179 17.61 12.42 6.67
N ALA A 180 18.25 13.29 5.89
CA ALA A 180 17.83 14.67 5.73
C ALA A 180 16.46 14.77 5.06
N ALA A 181 16.19 13.99 4.02
CA ALA A 181 14.90 13.93 3.35
C ALA A 181 13.79 13.47 4.29
N ILE A 182 14.03 12.37 5.04
CA ILE A 182 13.08 11.88 6.04
C ILE A 182 12.85 12.93 7.13
N GLY A 183 13.92 13.53 7.67
CA GLY A 183 13.84 14.56 8.71
C GLY A 183 13.06 15.79 8.23
N THR A 184 13.30 16.25 7.00
CA THR A 184 12.56 17.36 6.40
C THR A 184 11.07 17.02 6.22
N THR A 185 10.77 15.81 5.76
CA THR A 185 9.38 15.36 5.61
C THR A 185 8.67 15.31 6.95
N ILE A 186 9.29 14.73 7.98
CA ILE A 186 8.74 14.71 9.34
C ILE A 186 8.56 16.13 9.87
N PHE A 187 9.54 17.02 9.65
CA PHE A 187 9.46 18.42 10.09
C PHE A 187 8.27 19.14 9.44
N VAL A 188 8.08 19.01 8.13
CA VAL A 188 6.96 19.64 7.42
C VAL A 188 5.61 19.11 7.90
N ILE A 189 5.52 17.80 8.21
CA ILE A 189 4.29 17.18 8.73
C ILE A 189 4.02 17.63 10.18
N ALA A 190 5.08 17.71 11.01
CA ALA A 190 4.95 18.07 12.43
C ALA A 190 4.69 19.56 12.65
N PHE A 191 5.19 20.41 11.75
CA PHE A 191 5.03 21.85 11.81
C PHE A 191 4.35 22.38 10.54
N PRO A 192 3.06 22.07 10.34
CA PRO A 192 2.33 22.63 9.22
C PRO A 192 2.33 24.15 9.36
N LYS A 193 2.83 24.86 8.35
CA LYS A 193 2.68 26.31 8.29
C LYS A 193 1.19 26.62 8.31
N GLU A 194 0.78 27.54 9.19
CA GLU A 194 -0.57 28.09 9.13
C GLU A 194 -0.77 28.62 7.71
N GLY A 195 -1.75 28.02 6.98
CA GLY A 195 -2.06 28.42 5.62
C GLY A 195 -2.31 29.93 5.59
N GLU A 196 -1.81 30.58 4.55
CA GLU A 196 -2.10 31.99 4.32
C GLU A 196 -3.62 32.16 4.41
N LYS A 197 -4.06 32.98 5.37
CA LYS A 197 -5.45 33.36 5.49
C LYS A 197 -5.77 34.21 4.27
N PHE A 198 -6.25 33.58 3.20
CA PHE A 198 -6.83 34.33 2.11
C PHE A 198 -8.03 35.07 2.67
N THR A 199 -7.89 36.37 2.87
CA THR A 199 -9.00 37.27 3.09
C THR A 199 -9.76 37.38 1.78
N GLU A 200 -10.82 36.61 1.63
CA GLU A 200 -11.75 36.79 0.52
C GLU A 200 -12.47 38.11 0.76
N PHE A 201 -12.10 39.13 0.01
CA PHE A 201 -12.84 40.39 -0.04
C PHE A 201 -14.10 40.15 -0.86
N TYR A 202 -15.20 39.85 -0.18
CA TYR A 202 -16.53 39.96 -0.82
C TYR A 202 -16.88 41.44 -0.92
N ILE A 203 -16.88 41.99 -2.13
CA ILE A 203 -17.49 43.28 -2.42
C ILE A 203 -19.01 43.03 -2.38
N LEU A 204 -19.63 43.29 -1.25
CA LEU A 204 -21.08 43.38 -1.16
C LEU A 204 -21.52 44.57 -1.99
N GLY A 205 -21.91 44.31 -3.25
CA GLY A 205 -22.55 45.28 -4.09
C GLY A 205 -23.87 45.70 -3.46
N GLU A 206 -23.95 46.98 -3.05
CA GLU A 206 -25.16 47.59 -2.57
C GLU A 206 -26.22 47.55 -3.67
N LYS A 207 -27.30 46.74 -3.48
CA LYS A 207 -28.46 46.81 -4.36
C LYS A 207 -29.15 48.13 -4.09
N ARG A 208 -29.09 49.04 -5.05
CA ARG A 208 -30.08 50.14 -5.22
C ARG A 208 -31.28 49.63 -5.98
#